data_4ac64b4a8b2e9ec38bbc400050d745d5
#
_entry.id   4ac64b4a8b2e9ec38bbc400050d745d5
#
_cell.length_a   1.000
_cell.length_b   1.000
_cell.length_c   1.000
_cell.angle_alpha   90.00
_cell.angle_beta   90.00
_cell.angle_gamma   90.00
#
_symmetry.space_group_name_H-M   'P 1'
#
loop_
_entity.id
_entity.type
_entity.pdbx_description
1 polymer ?
#
loop_
_entity_poly.entity_id
_entity_poly.type
_entity_poly.pdbx_seq_one_letter_code
_entity_poly.pdbx_strand_id
1 'polypeptide(L)'
;MRTRSVGLTLVAGLSIFVAACSSGTASTAPSKAPVTAAPSVAPASVAPASVAPASVAPASVAPKSDLKIGVVTDIGTLDDKNYNEYTYKGVQGAAAAIGAANPPAVVPKDASEYAAKIDAYVKQGFNVIVTVGFNLGGATTAAAHANPNIWFIGVDQSPICVDETGAPDPKFACKGVAATLLPKYVSINFQEDQSGYLAGIIAASNSKNGVIGAIGGTSLCGPCIRYIQGFELGAKSVNPNIKVISSYVTNDFSNAAFNDPVGGKKYGQTFITTNKPDVLFQVAGKTGNGILDAACGAGIYGIGVDVDQALSYPNAAKCTLTSAEKHLQIATGTVIQGIAAGAGKGGDLLFDAKTNGIGVSPGHDLAALITPAIQAKVDAALAAMVTGALVTCPANCGKLK
;
A
#
# COMPACT_ATOMS: atom_id res chain seq x y z
N MET A 1 -40.63 -44.19 -9.94
CA MET A 1 -41.80 -44.56 -9.15
C MET A 1 -41.85 -43.78 -7.87
N ARG A 2 -43.02 -43.11 -7.67
CA ARG A 2 -43.55 -42.39 -6.49
C ARG A 2 -42.91 -41.06 -6.09
N THR A 3 -43.29 -39.91 -6.57
CA THR A 3 -44.41 -38.94 -6.29
C THR A 3 -44.92 -38.87 -4.87
N ARG A 4 -44.87 -37.62 -4.30
CA ARG A 4 -45.92 -36.91 -3.50
C ARG A 4 -45.24 -35.67 -2.89
N SER A 5 -45.46 -34.45 -3.27
CA SER A 5 -46.64 -33.51 -3.31
C SER A 5 -47.14 -33.05 -1.94
N VAL A 6 -47.19 -31.68 -1.85
CA VAL A 6 -48.20 -30.80 -1.23
C VAL A 6 -47.98 -30.32 0.22
N GLY A 7 -48.01 -28.98 0.34
CA GLY A 7 -48.23 -28.28 1.60
C GLY A 7 -48.11 -26.75 1.50
N LEU A 8 -49.09 -26.14 0.86
CA LEU A 8 -49.32 -24.69 0.78
C LEU A 8 -50.08 -24.23 2.02
N THR A 9 -49.66 -23.20 2.74
CA THR A 9 -50.55 -22.42 3.61
C THR A 9 -50.22 -20.94 3.57
N LEU A 10 -51.15 -20.22 2.96
CA LEU A 10 -51.31 -18.76 3.00
C LEU A 10 -51.99 -18.37 4.32
N VAL A 11 -51.54 -17.31 5.00
CA VAL A 11 -52.39 -16.52 5.89
C VAL A 11 -52.12 -15.05 5.65
N ALA A 12 -53.13 -14.41 5.11
CA ALA A 12 -53.28 -12.96 4.99
C ALA A 12 -53.86 -12.39 6.31
N GLY A 13 -53.38 -11.23 6.72
CA GLY A 13 -53.90 -10.46 7.83
C GLY A 13 -53.80 -8.98 7.55
N LEU A 14 -54.87 -8.45 7.01
CA LEU A 14 -55.19 -7.05 6.75
C LEU A 14 -55.73 -6.40 8.02
N SER A 15 -55.24 -5.22 8.41
CA SER A 15 -56.01 -4.33 9.28
C SER A 15 -55.69 -2.85 8.99
N ILE A 16 -56.70 -2.19 8.53
CA ILE A 16 -56.91 -0.77 8.24
C ILE A 16 -57.47 -0.12 9.50
N PHE A 17 -57.20 1.18 9.77
CA PHE A 17 -58.09 2.24 10.26
C PHE A 17 -57.24 3.48 10.57
N VAL A 18 -57.42 4.55 9.88
CA VAL A 18 -58.37 5.61 9.67
C VAL A 18 -58.03 6.89 10.46
N ALA A 19 -58.04 7.92 9.69
CA ALA A 19 -57.83 9.34 9.85
C ALA A 19 -58.65 10.04 10.98
N ALA A 20 -58.16 11.20 11.38
CA ALA A 20 -59.07 12.31 11.74
C ALA A 20 -58.41 13.67 11.47
N CYS A 21 -59.09 14.48 10.71
CA CYS A 21 -58.90 15.90 10.42
C CYS A 21 -59.33 16.80 11.61
N SER A 22 -58.78 18.01 11.70
CA SER A 22 -59.52 19.27 11.79
C SER A 22 -58.52 20.44 11.84
N SER A 23 -58.49 21.33 10.89
CA SER A 23 -59.18 22.58 10.66
C SER A 23 -59.00 23.68 11.73
N GLY A 24 -58.49 24.83 11.28
CA GLY A 24 -58.63 26.08 12.02
C GLY A 24 -57.63 27.19 11.60
N THR A 25 -57.98 27.89 10.58
CA THR A 25 -57.87 29.30 10.24
C THR A 25 -57.27 30.27 11.28
N ALA A 26 -56.39 31.20 10.92
CA ALA A 26 -56.62 32.59 10.65
C ALA A 26 -55.31 33.43 10.72
N SER A 27 -55.13 34.16 9.70
CA SER A 27 -54.29 35.33 9.44
C SER A 27 -54.26 36.35 10.57
N THR A 28 -53.09 36.89 10.92
CA THR A 28 -52.89 38.30 11.16
C THR A 28 -51.41 38.63 11.02
N ALA A 29 -51.06 39.56 10.11
CA ALA A 29 -49.79 40.23 10.05
C ALA A 29 -49.75 41.33 11.10
N PRO A 30 -48.56 41.64 11.66
CA PRO A 30 -48.29 42.96 12.16
C PRO A 30 -47.04 43.59 11.48
N SER A 31 -47.33 44.79 10.97
CA SER A 31 -46.65 46.05 11.09
C SER A 31 -45.13 46.09 11.23
N LYS A 32 -44.48 46.72 10.22
CA LYS A 32 -43.11 47.24 10.24
C LYS A 32 -42.92 48.26 11.38
N ALA A 33 -41.87 48.04 12.19
CA ALA A 33 -41.24 49.08 13.01
C ALA A 33 -39.91 49.53 12.41
N PRO A 34 -39.48 50.75 12.62
CA PRO A 34 -38.37 51.36 11.86
C PRO A 34 -36.99 50.89 12.33
N VAL A 35 -36.12 50.63 11.34
CA VAL A 35 -34.72 50.29 11.56
C VAL A 35 -33.93 51.52 12.00
N THR A 36 -33.48 51.53 13.23
CA THR A 36 -32.46 52.45 13.73
C THR A 36 -31.09 52.07 13.16
N ALA A 37 -30.44 53.00 12.49
CA ALA A 37 -29.10 52.84 11.94
C ALA A 37 -28.09 52.63 13.07
N ALA A 38 -27.30 51.57 12.97
CA ALA A 38 -26.13 51.32 13.79
C ALA A 38 -24.94 52.19 13.33
N PRO A 39 -24.09 52.69 14.25
CA PRO A 39 -22.97 53.55 13.90
C PRO A 39 -21.89 52.77 13.15
N SER A 40 -21.39 53.41 12.07
CA SER A 40 -20.24 53.02 11.29
C SER A 40 -18.99 52.99 12.17
N VAL A 41 -18.40 51.79 12.37
CA VAL A 41 -17.08 51.64 12.96
C VAL A 41 -16.04 51.69 11.84
N ALA A 42 -15.18 52.68 11.86
CA ALA A 42 -14.04 52.81 10.96
C ALA A 42 -13.07 51.64 11.13
N PRO A 43 -12.44 51.15 10.06
CA PRO A 43 -11.46 50.08 10.17
C PRO A 43 -10.20 50.58 10.88
N ALA A 44 -9.85 49.94 11.99
CA ALA A 44 -8.57 50.16 12.66
C ALA A 44 -7.44 49.62 11.77
N SER A 45 -6.54 50.56 11.40
CA SER A 45 -5.27 50.23 10.73
C SER A 45 -4.41 49.42 11.70
N VAL A 46 -4.26 48.11 11.46
CA VAL A 46 -3.30 47.26 12.16
C VAL A 46 -1.95 47.41 11.45
N ALA A 47 -1.00 48.06 12.08
CA ALA A 47 0.38 48.10 11.61
C ALA A 47 0.96 46.65 11.58
N PRO A 48 1.76 46.28 10.58
CA PRO A 48 2.38 44.96 10.55
C PRO A 48 3.38 44.84 11.71
N ALA A 49 3.15 43.89 12.59
CA ALA A 49 4.11 43.50 13.61
C ALA A 49 5.35 42.92 12.91
N SER A 50 6.49 43.62 13.08
CA SER A 50 7.79 43.11 12.68
C SER A 50 8.09 41.86 13.52
N VAL A 51 7.95 40.71 12.94
CA VAL A 51 8.41 39.43 13.54
C VAL A 51 9.93 39.39 13.34
N ALA A 52 10.68 39.57 14.43
CA ALA A 52 12.11 39.34 14.42
C ALA A 52 12.37 37.89 13.97
N PRO A 53 13.38 37.60 13.12
CA PRO A 53 13.69 36.27 12.72
C PRO A 53 14.01 35.42 13.97
N ALA A 54 13.26 34.38 14.19
CA ALA A 54 13.55 33.41 15.24
C ALA A 54 14.96 32.84 14.96
N SER A 55 15.85 33.04 15.92
CA SER A 55 17.17 32.40 15.92
C SER A 55 16.94 30.85 15.84
N VAL A 56 17.22 30.27 14.69
CA VAL A 56 17.21 28.85 14.52
C VAL A 56 18.40 28.33 15.33
N ALA A 57 18.10 27.68 16.46
CA ALA A 57 19.11 26.96 17.21
C ALA A 57 19.84 26.01 16.26
N PRO A 58 21.18 25.89 16.33
CA PRO A 58 21.90 24.96 15.46
C PRO A 58 21.30 23.58 15.65
N ALA A 59 20.95 22.93 14.52
CA ALA A 59 20.42 21.59 14.52
C ALA A 59 21.39 20.70 15.34
N SER A 60 20.88 20.08 16.39
CA SER A 60 21.64 19.10 17.17
C SER A 60 22.16 18.05 16.21
N VAL A 61 23.48 17.95 16.07
CA VAL A 61 24.10 16.90 15.25
C VAL A 61 23.66 15.58 15.89
N ALA A 62 22.92 14.75 15.13
CA ALA A 62 22.48 13.45 15.61
C ALA A 62 23.72 12.67 16.12
N PRO A 63 23.66 12.00 17.27
CA PRO A 63 24.77 11.22 17.77
C PRO A 63 25.17 10.19 16.70
N LYS A 64 26.47 10.10 16.40
CA LYS A 64 27.00 9.17 15.40
C LYS A 64 26.68 7.73 15.83
N SER A 65 25.94 7.02 15.00
CA SER A 65 25.62 5.62 15.24
C SER A 65 26.72 4.70 14.73
N ASP A 66 27.04 3.65 15.49
CA ASP A 66 28.00 2.61 15.10
C ASP A 66 27.36 1.53 14.20
N LEU A 67 26.11 1.74 13.76
CA LEU A 67 25.45 0.80 12.87
C LEU A 67 26.09 0.85 11.46
N LYS A 68 26.50 -0.33 11.01
CA LYS A 68 26.92 -0.58 9.62
C LYS A 68 25.77 -1.29 8.91
N ILE A 69 25.10 -0.57 8.04
CA ILE A 69 23.87 -1.02 7.38
C ILE A 69 24.20 -1.40 5.93
N GLY A 70 23.85 -2.62 5.52
CA GLY A 70 23.95 -3.08 4.13
C GLY A 70 22.59 -3.46 3.57
N VAL A 71 22.38 -3.37 2.25
CA VAL A 71 21.12 -3.67 1.58
C VAL A 71 21.34 -4.71 0.49
N VAL A 72 20.50 -5.75 0.47
CA VAL A 72 20.43 -6.74 -0.60
C VAL A 72 19.01 -6.76 -1.13
N THR A 73 18.83 -6.54 -2.44
CA THR A 73 17.50 -6.64 -3.08
C THR A 73 17.26 -8.03 -3.67
N ASP A 74 16.03 -8.35 -4.01
CA ASP A 74 15.72 -9.56 -4.79
C ASP A 74 15.71 -9.28 -6.30
N ILE A 75 14.54 -9.34 -6.93
CA ILE A 75 14.35 -9.11 -8.36
C ILE A 75 14.15 -7.61 -8.62
N GLY A 76 14.85 -7.07 -9.61
CA GLY A 76 14.68 -5.68 -10.03
C GLY A 76 15.95 -4.88 -9.95
N THR A 77 15.82 -3.57 -9.84
CA THR A 77 16.94 -2.61 -9.80
C THR A 77 16.65 -1.52 -8.77
N LEU A 78 17.70 -0.78 -8.36
CA LEU A 78 17.55 0.34 -7.43
C LEU A 78 17.01 1.63 -8.10
N ASP A 79 16.68 1.58 -9.39
CA ASP A 79 16.09 2.67 -10.18
C ASP A 79 14.71 2.29 -10.75
N ASP A 80 13.99 1.41 -10.07
CA ASP A 80 12.70 0.88 -10.54
C ASP A 80 11.56 1.91 -10.49
N LYS A 81 11.78 3.07 -9.89
CA LYS A 81 10.80 4.13 -9.65
C LYS A 81 9.67 3.69 -8.72
N ASN A 82 9.94 2.67 -7.91
CA ASN A 82 8.95 1.95 -7.14
C ASN A 82 9.57 1.32 -5.87
N TYR A 83 9.28 0.06 -5.63
CA TYR A 83 9.53 -0.74 -4.43
C TYR A 83 10.99 -0.75 -3.96
N ASN A 84 11.95 -1.16 -4.83
CA ASN A 84 13.36 -1.26 -4.43
C ASN A 84 13.98 0.11 -4.21
N GLU A 85 13.75 1.07 -5.12
CA GLU A 85 14.27 2.42 -5.01
C GLU A 85 13.82 3.10 -3.71
N TYR A 86 12.53 3.01 -3.39
CA TYR A 86 11.98 3.73 -2.23
C TYR A 86 12.25 3.00 -0.91
N THR A 87 12.36 1.68 -0.91
CA THR A 87 12.88 0.95 0.26
C THR A 87 14.32 1.38 0.54
N TYR A 88 15.17 1.43 -0.47
CA TYR A 88 16.56 1.85 -0.33
C TYR A 88 16.68 3.31 0.12
N LYS A 89 15.89 4.23 -0.44
CA LYS A 89 15.79 5.63 0.03
C LYS A 89 15.39 5.72 1.51
N GLY A 90 14.49 4.85 1.97
CA GLY A 90 14.10 4.78 3.37
C GLY A 90 15.27 4.36 4.27
N VAL A 91 16.03 3.35 3.84
CA VAL A 91 17.24 2.90 4.56
C VAL A 91 18.30 4.02 4.58
N GLN A 92 18.53 4.69 3.46
CA GLN A 92 19.48 5.83 3.37
C GLN A 92 19.05 7.00 4.28
N GLY A 93 17.76 7.36 4.27
CA GLY A 93 17.21 8.41 5.11
C GLY A 93 17.33 8.07 6.60
N ALA A 94 17.08 6.82 6.97
CA ALA A 94 17.25 6.35 8.33
C ALA A 94 18.72 6.37 8.78
N ALA A 95 19.64 5.91 7.93
CA ALA A 95 21.07 5.96 8.20
C ALA A 95 21.56 7.40 8.42
N ALA A 96 21.14 8.32 7.56
CA ALA A 96 21.47 9.75 7.72
C ALA A 96 20.90 10.32 9.03
N ALA A 97 19.65 9.97 9.38
CA ALA A 97 18.99 10.47 10.59
C ALA A 97 19.69 10.01 11.89
N ILE A 98 20.34 8.85 11.89
CA ILE A 98 21.08 8.32 13.04
C ILE A 98 22.58 8.61 12.99
N GLY A 99 23.07 9.37 11.99
CA GLY A 99 24.49 9.65 11.80
C GLY A 99 25.34 8.46 11.37
N ALA A 100 24.73 7.41 10.80
CA ALA A 100 25.44 6.27 10.23
C ALA A 100 25.93 6.58 8.81
N ALA A 101 26.90 5.78 8.32
CA ALA A 101 27.38 5.89 6.95
C ALA A 101 26.29 5.53 5.95
N ASN A 102 26.37 6.11 4.73
CA ASN A 102 25.45 5.78 3.65
C ASN A 102 25.50 4.26 3.35
N PRO A 103 24.40 3.53 3.41
CA PRO A 103 24.38 2.09 3.24
C PRO A 103 24.73 1.68 1.79
N PRO A 104 25.69 0.77 1.60
CA PRO A 104 25.87 0.15 0.29
C PRO A 104 24.72 -0.78 -0.03
N ALA A 105 24.33 -0.87 -1.30
CA ALA A 105 23.33 -1.79 -1.78
C ALA A 105 23.86 -2.70 -2.88
N VAL A 106 23.40 -3.94 -2.87
CA VAL A 106 23.75 -4.97 -3.86
C VAL A 106 22.49 -5.52 -4.49
N VAL A 107 22.49 -5.61 -5.81
CA VAL A 107 21.46 -6.25 -6.62
C VAL A 107 22.01 -7.58 -7.14
N PRO A 108 21.56 -8.74 -6.62
CA PRO A 108 21.93 -10.05 -7.14
C PRO A 108 21.42 -10.26 -8.57
N LYS A 109 22.09 -11.09 -9.34
CA LYS A 109 21.64 -11.43 -10.69
C LYS A 109 20.42 -12.34 -10.68
N ASP A 110 20.39 -13.25 -9.72
CA ASP A 110 19.30 -14.21 -9.50
C ASP A 110 19.35 -14.76 -8.07
N ALA A 111 18.39 -15.60 -7.71
CA ALA A 111 18.24 -16.14 -6.37
C ALA A 111 19.43 -16.99 -5.89
N SER A 112 20.23 -17.55 -6.78
CA SER A 112 21.41 -18.36 -6.39
C SER A 112 22.49 -17.53 -5.72
N GLU A 113 22.52 -16.21 -5.95
CA GLU A 113 23.48 -15.30 -5.35
C GLU A 113 23.05 -14.77 -3.97
N TYR A 114 21.79 -14.91 -3.55
CA TYR A 114 21.25 -14.26 -2.34
C TYR A 114 22.08 -14.55 -1.09
N ALA A 115 22.31 -15.82 -0.78
CA ALA A 115 23.09 -16.21 0.39
C ALA A 115 24.51 -15.65 0.37
N ALA A 116 25.18 -15.69 -0.80
CA ALA A 116 26.54 -15.20 -0.94
C ALA A 116 26.63 -13.67 -0.77
N LYS A 117 25.63 -12.90 -1.23
CA LYS A 117 25.60 -11.44 -1.07
C LYS A 117 25.33 -11.04 0.38
N ILE A 118 24.46 -11.75 1.08
CA ILE A 118 24.23 -11.55 2.52
C ILE A 118 25.51 -11.88 3.31
N ASP A 119 26.12 -13.04 3.06
CA ASP A 119 27.34 -13.49 3.73
C ASP A 119 28.53 -12.52 3.49
N ALA A 120 28.61 -11.91 2.32
CA ALA A 120 29.63 -10.90 2.04
C ALA A 120 29.52 -9.68 3.00
N TYR A 121 28.32 -9.22 3.33
CA TYR A 121 28.11 -8.17 4.32
C TYR A 121 28.44 -8.64 5.75
N VAL A 122 28.05 -9.86 6.11
CA VAL A 122 28.41 -10.47 7.40
C VAL A 122 29.93 -10.47 7.58
N LYS A 123 30.68 -10.96 6.59
CA LYS A 123 32.16 -11.02 6.62
C LYS A 123 32.82 -9.64 6.65
N GLN A 124 32.19 -8.61 6.13
CA GLN A 124 32.67 -7.22 6.18
C GLN A 124 32.31 -6.52 7.51
N GLY A 125 31.67 -7.22 8.46
CA GLY A 125 31.31 -6.70 9.77
C GLY A 125 30.12 -5.74 9.78
N PHE A 126 29.19 -5.91 8.83
CA PHE A 126 27.90 -5.23 8.91
C PHE A 126 27.06 -5.83 10.04
N ASN A 127 26.41 -4.96 10.84
CA ASN A 127 25.63 -5.37 11.99
C ASN A 127 24.13 -5.15 11.83
N VAL A 128 23.72 -4.53 10.69
CA VAL A 128 22.35 -4.46 10.20
C VAL A 128 22.35 -4.80 8.70
N ILE A 129 21.58 -5.81 8.32
CA ILE A 129 21.44 -6.21 6.90
C ILE A 129 19.95 -6.16 6.55
N VAL A 130 19.61 -5.28 5.61
CA VAL A 130 18.27 -5.13 5.08
C VAL A 130 18.16 -5.98 3.81
N THR A 131 17.20 -6.89 3.78
CA THR A 131 16.91 -7.73 2.63
C THR A 131 15.55 -7.35 2.08
N VAL A 132 15.50 -6.95 0.79
CA VAL A 132 14.34 -6.31 0.17
C VAL A 132 13.69 -7.26 -0.83
N GLY A 133 12.45 -7.66 -0.54
CA GLY A 133 11.65 -8.51 -1.42
C GLY A 133 11.42 -9.92 -0.88
N PHE A 134 10.21 -10.42 -1.15
CA PHE A 134 9.70 -11.68 -0.60
C PHE A 134 10.55 -12.91 -0.98
N ASN A 135 11.27 -12.85 -2.10
CA ASN A 135 12.05 -13.98 -2.60
C ASN A 135 13.34 -14.23 -1.79
N LEU A 136 13.77 -13.23 -1.00
CA LEU A 136 14.94 -13.34 -0.10
C LEU A 136 14.63 -14.03 1.24
N GLY A 137 13.36 -14.28 1.58
CA GLY A 137 12.95 -14.76 2.90
C GLY A 137 13.71 -15.99 3.39
N GLY A 138 13.94 -16.98 2.51
CA GLY A 138 14.72 -18.18 2.83
C GLY A 138 16.18 -17.89 3.17
N ALA A 139 16.86 -17.10 2.34
CA ALA A 139 18.26 -16.73 2.55
C ALA A 139 18.43 -15.85 3.80
N THR A 140 17.48 -14.93 4.05
CA THR A 140 17.48 -14.09 5.25
C THR A 140 17.29 -14.91 6.51
N THR A 141 16.36 -15.88 6.51
CA THR A 141 16.13 -16.77 7.66
C THR A 141 17.37 -17.59 7.98
N ALA A 142 18.02 -18.18 6.97
CA ALA A 142 19.25 -18.94 7.16
C ALA A 142 20.39 -18.07 7.72
N ALA A 143 20.55 -16.85 7.18
CA ALA A 143 21.57 -15.92 7.63
C ALA A 143 21.31 -15.43 9.06
N ALA A 144 20.07 -15.14 9.43
CA ALA A 144 19.70 -14.73 10.78
C ALA A 144 19.96 -15.85 11.81
N HIS A 145 19.67 -17.10 11.47
CA HIS A 145 19.97 -18.25 12.31
C HIS A 145 21.49 -18.41 12.52
N ALA A 146 22.27 -18.29 11.44
CA ALA A 146 23.73 -18.43 11.51
C ALA A 146 24.44 -17.25 12.23
N ASN A 147 23.80 -16.08 12.32
CA ASN A 147 24.40 -14.83 12.81
C ASN A 147 23.49 -14.14 13.85
N PRO A 148 23.26 -14.71 15.02
CA PRO A 148 22.24 -14.22 15.98
C PRO A 148 22.56 -12.84 16.59
N ASN A 149 23.77 -12.32 16.38
CA ASN A 149 24.19 -10.99 16.84
C ASN A 149 23.96 -9.87 15.83
N ILE A 150 23.62 -10.19 14.57
CA ILE A 150 23.35 -9.25 13.49
C ILE A 150 21.85 -9.03 13.38
N TRP A 151 21.43 -7.78 13.16
CA TRP A 151 20.05 -7.45 12.82
C TRP A 151 19.78 -7.74 11.34
N PHE A 152 18.79 -8.56 11.10
CA PHE A 152 18.24 -8.78 9.76
C PHE A 152 16.87 -8.13 9.66
N ILE A 153 16.68 -7.27 8.65
CA ILE A 153 15.42 -6.58 8.39
C ILE A 153 14.91 -7.07 7.03
N GLY A 154 13.87 -7.88 7.05
CA GLY A 154 13.25 -8.41 5.85
C GLY A 154 12.04 -7.57 5.45
N VAL A 155 12.04 -7.00 4.22
CA VAL A 155 10.94 -6.21 3.69
C VAL A 155 10.09 -7.05 2.75
N ASP A 156 8.77 -7.10 2.96
CA ASP A 156 7.81 -8.01 2.32
C ASP A 156 8.15 -9.48 2.54
N GLN A 157 8.74 -9.83 3.65
CA GLN A 157 9.08 -11.19 3.99
C GLN A 157 8.89 -11.44 5.49
N SER A 158 8.63 -12.70 5.83
CA SER A 158 8.67 -13.21 7.19
C SER A 158 9.65 -14.38 7.25
N PRO A 159 10.15 -14.75 8.44
CA PRO A 159 10.93 -15.97 8.58
C PRO A 159 10.17 -17.13 7.94
N ILE A 160 10.84 -17.85 7.04
CA ILE A 160 10.26 -19.08 6.52
C ILE A 160 10.13 -20.10 7.66
N CYS A 161 9.33 -21.14 7.41
CA CYS A 161 9.20 -22.27 8.31
C CYS A 161 10.55 -22.70 8.91
N VAL A 162 10.67 -22.64 10.23
CA VAL A 162 11.89 -23.02 10.97
C VAL A 162 11.67 -24.27 11.83
N ASP A 163 12.73 -25.02 12.03
CA ASP A 163 12.76 -26.14 12.97
C ASP A 163 12.93 -25.66 14.43
N GLU A 164 13.00 -26.59 15.36
CA GLU A 164 13.12 -26.34 16.78
C GLU A 164 14.41 -25.58 17.17
N THR A 165 15.41 -25.53 16.28
CA THR A 165 16.66 -24.80 16.46
C THR A 165 16.63 -23.38 15.89
N GLY A 166 15.62 -23.07 15.05
CA GLY A 166 15.52 -21.81 14.32
C GLY A 166 16.13 -21.86 12.91
N ALA A 167 16.66 -23.00 12.50
CA ALA A 167 17.11 -23.20 11.13
C ALA A 167 15.92 -23.35 10.15
N PRO A 168 16.07 -22.97 8.87
CA PRO A 168 15.07 -23.28 7.85
C PRO A 168 14.73 -24.77 7.84
N ASP A 169 13.44 -25.11 7.98
CA ASP A 169 12.99 -26.50 8.01
C ASP A 169 12.70 -27.04 6.60
N PRO A 170 13.56 -27.90 6.04
CA PRO A 170 13.37 -28.43 4.70
C PRO A 170 12.17 -29.39 4.60
N LYS A 171 11.64 -29.86 5.73
CA LYS A 171 10.47 -30.75 5.79
C LYS A 171 9.16 -29.99 5.98
N PHE A 172 9.23 -28.68 6.15
CA PHE A 172 8.08 -27.81 6.40
C PHE A 172 7.18 -28.26 7.58
N ALA A 173 7.77 -28.89 8.60
CA ALA A 173 7.06 -29.24 9.82
C ALA A 173 6.82 -28.01 10.73
N CYS A 174 7.61 -26.95 10.55
CA CYS A 174 7.48 -25.62 11.19
C CYS A 174 7.32 -25.69 12.71
N LYS A 175 8.11 -26.50 13.39
CA LYS A 175 8.01 -26.70 14.83
C LYS A 175 8.65 -25.57 15.66
N GLY A 176 9.51 -24.79 15.04
CA GLY A 176 10.19 -23.67 15.70
C GLY A 176 9.33 -22.41 15.72
N VAL A 177 9.52 -21.60 16.76
CA VAL A 177 8.91 -20.26 16.89
C VAL A 177 9.97 -19.23 16.51
N ALA A 178 9.92 -18.76 15.26
CA ALA A 178 10.92 -17.86 14.70
C ALA A 178 11.13 -16.59 15.54
N ALA A 179 10.07 -15.98 16.06
CA ALA A 179 10.16 -14.78 16.90
C ALA A 179 11.02 -14.98 18.17
N THR A 180 11.09 -16.21 18.68
CA THR A 180 11.92 -16.56 19.84
C THR A 180 13.33 -17.00 19.44
N LEU A 181 13.41 -17.77 18.35
CA LEU A 181 14.66 -18.39 17.89
C LEU A 181 15.54 -17.45 17.07
N LEU A 182 14.92 -16.42 16.44
CA LEU A 182 15.60 -15.41 15.62
C LEU A 182 15.34 -14.00 16.19
N PRO A 183 15.82 -13.68 17.42
CA PRO A 183 15.42 -12.49 18.15
C PRO A 183 15.85 -11.16 17.52
N LYS A 184 16.72 -11.19 16.51
CA LYS A 184 17.16 -10.03 15.73
C LYS A 184 16.72 -10.08 14.26
N TYR A 185 15.76 -10.93 13.92
CA TYR A 185 15.10 -10.87 12.62
C TYR A 185 13.81 -10.06 12.76
N VAL A 186 13.75 -8.93 12.07
CA VAL A 186 12.59 -8.05 11.99
C VAL A 186 11.97 -8.21 10.60
N SER A 187 10.71 -8.64 10.54
CA SER A 187 9.94 -8.70 9.32
C SER A 187 9.11 -7.42 9.18
N ILE A 188 9.19 -6.76 8.04
CA ILE A 188 8.34 -5.64 7.67
C ILE A 188 7.35 -6.16 6.63
N ASN A 189 6.10 -6.28 7.00
CA ASN A 189 5.00 -6.68 6.14
C ASN A 189 3.94 -5.57 6.06
N PHE A 190 3.16 -5.56 4.98
CA PHE A 190 2.14 -4.55 4.75
C PHE A 190 0.76 -5.19 4.52
N GLN A 191 -0.29 -4.42 4.81
CA GLN A 191 -1.67 -4.76 4.46
C GLN A 191 -1.99 -4.18 3.07
N GLU A 192 -1.42 -4.80 2.02
CA GLU A 192 -1.58 -4.33 0.64
C GLU A 192 -3.03 -4.36 0.16
N ASP A 193 -3.83 -5.25 0.70
CA ASP A 193 -5.26 -5.32 0.43
C ASP A 193 -5.99 -4.04 0.86
N GLN A 194 -5.52 -3.35 1.91
CA GLN A 194 -6.10 -2.09 2.35
C GLN A 194 -5.86 -0.97 1.33
N SER A 195 -4.61 -0.75 0.89
CA SER A 195 -4.36 0.27 -0.13
C SER A 195 -4.94 -0.11 -1.50
N GLY A 196 -4.93 -1.40 -1.84
CA GLY A 196 -5.65 -1.93 -3.00
C GLY A 196 -7.15 -1.60 -2.96
N TYR A 197 -7.79 -1.77 -1.79
CA TYR A 197 -9.21 -1.45 -1.59
C TYR A 197 -9.50 0.04 -1.83
N LEU A 198 -8.67 0.94 -1.27
CA LEU A 198 -8.82 2.38 -1.47
C LEU A 198 -8.68 2.75 -2.95
N ALA A 199 -7.68 2.19 -3.64
CA ALA A 199 -7.49 2.37 -5.08
C ALA A 199 -8.67 1.83 -5.91
N GLY A 200 -9.27 0.71 -5.48
CA GLY A 200 -10.46 0.12 -6.06
C GLY A 200 -11.69 1.04 -5.98
N ILE A 201 -11.89 1.74 -4.85
CA ILE A 201 -12.93 2.77 -4.71
C ILE A 201 -12.75 3.86 -5.76
N ILE A 202 -11.51 4.38 -5.90
CA ILE A 202 -11.20 5.45 -6.85
C ILE A 202 -11.41 4.97 -8.29
N ALA A 203 -10.93 3.76 -8.63
CA ALA A 203 -11.10 3.17 -9.95
C ALA A 203 -12.57 3.03 -10.34
N ALA A 204 -13.37 2.39 -9.50
CA ALA A 204 -14.78 2.15 -9.78
C ALA A 204 -15.61 3.43 -9.86
N SER A 205 -15.23 4.46 -9.08
CA SER A 205 -15.89 5.76 -9.11
C SER A 205 -15.60 6.54 -10.40
N ASN A 206 -14.51 6.24 -11.10
CA ASN A 206 -14.07 6.90 -12.33
C ASN A 206 -14.29 6.06 -13.59
N SER A 207 -14.62 4.77 -13.45
CA SER A 207 -14.91 3.91 -14.59
C SER A 207 -16.21 4.33 -15.27
N LYS A 208 -16.16 4.48 -16.60
CA LYS A 208 -17.30 4.90 -17.45
C LYS A 208 -18.00 3.72 -18.11
N ASN A 209 -17.26 2.64 -18.40
CA ASN A 209 -17.81 1.47 -19.09
C ASN A 209 -18.06 0.29 -18.14
N GLY A 210 -17.73 0.42 -16.85
CA GLY A 210 -17.92 -0.63 -15.85
C GLY A 210 -16.93 -1.80 -15.93
N VAL A 211 -15.81 -1.63 -16.66
CA VAL A 211 -14.74 -2.63 -16.79
C VAL A 211 -13.43 -2.02 -16.34
N ILE A 212 -12.82 -2.58 -15.31
CA ILE A 212 -11.50 -2.20 -14.81
C ILE A 212 -10.56 -3.40 -14.81
N GLY A 213 -9.26 -3.14 -14.89
CA GLY A 213 -8.23 -4.17 -14.95
C GLY A 213 -7.22 -4.08 -13.82
N ALA A 214 -6.60 -5.21 -13.49
CA ALA A 214 -5.43 -5.27 -12.62
C ALA A 214 -4.40 -6.26 -13.19
N ILE A 215 -3.11 -5.87 -13.21
CA ILE A 215 -2.02 -6.72 -13.71
C ILE A 215 -0.94 -6.81 -12.65
N GLY A 216 -0.72 -8.02 -12.12
CA GLY A 216 0.38 -8.35 -11.23
C GLY A 216 1.63 -8.82 -11.97
N GLY A 217 2.79 -8.73 -11.36
CA GLY A 217 4.05 -9.20 -11.95
C GLY A 217 4.09 -10.71 -12.09
N THR A 218 3.86 -11.43 -11.00
CA THR A 218 3.76 -12.90 -11.02
C THR A 218 2.64 -13.40 -10.12
N SER A 219 2.05 -14.52 -10.53
CA SER A 219 1.01 -15.22 -9.75
C SER A 219 1.55 -15.86 -8.45
N LEU A 220 2.85 -15.86 -8.22
CA LEU A 220 3.52 -16.38 -7.03
C LEU A 220 3.77 -15.31 -5.96
N CYS A 221 3.47 -14.04 -6.24
CA CYS A 221 3.68 -12.91 -5.35
C CYS A 221 2.50 -12.69 -4.41
N GLY A 222 2.59 -13.12 -3.16
CA GLY A 222 1.54 -12.92 -2.16
C GLY A 222 1.14 -11.46 -1.96
N PRO A 223 2.07 -10.49 -1.79
CA PRO A 223 1.79 -9.06 -1.77
C PRO A 223 0.99 -8.57 -2.99
N CYS A 224 1.39 -8.99 -4.20
CA CYS A 224 0.70 -8.59 -5.44
C CYS A 224 -0.75 -9.10 -5.47
N ILE A 225 -0.97 -10.33 -4.99
CA ILE A 225 -2.30 -10.93 -4.91
C ILE A 225 -3.16 -10.16 -3.91
N ARG A 226 -2.61 -9.78 -2.75
CA ARG A 226 -3.35 -8.98 -1.75
C ARG A 226 -3.78 -7.62 -2.31
N TYR A 227 -2.90 -6.89 -2.98
CA TYR A 227 -3.26 -5.65 -3.68
C TYR A 227 -4.45 -5.83 -4.61
N ILE A 228 -4.38 -6.84 -5.49
CA ILE A 228 -5.43 -7.09 -6.50
C ILE A 228 -6.74 -7.54 -5.85
N GLN A 229 -6.68 -8.36 -4.80
CA GLN A 229 -7.87 -8.79 -4.06
C GLN A 229 -8.55 -7.62 -3.36
N GLY A 230 -7.76 -6.74 -2.70
CA GLY A 230 -8.27 -5.51 -2.10
C GLY A 230 -8.89 -4.59 -3.15
N PHE A 231 -8.23 -4.39 -4.28
CA PHE A 231 -8.72 -3.59 -5.40
C PHE A 231 -10.09 -4.08 -5.91
N GLU A 232 -10.24 -5.38 -6.07
CA GLU A 232 -11.53 -5.96 -6.47
C GLU A 232 -12.63 -5.69 -5.43
N LEU A 233 -12.34 -5.89 -4.15
CA LEU A 233 -13.30 -5.66 -3.07
C LEU A 233 -13.69 -4.18 -2.96
N GLY A 234 -12.70 -3.27 -3.04
CA GLY A 234 -12.95 -1.83 -3.02
C GLY A 234 -13.79 -1.36 -4.20
N ALA A 235 -13.50 -1.86 -5.40
CA ALA A 235 -14.28 -1.55 -6.58
C ALA A 235 -15.74 -2.02 -6.46
N LYS A 236 -15.96 -3.24 -5.99
CA LYS A 236 -17.30 -3.82 -5.78
C LYS A 236 -18.07 -3.15 -4.66
N SER A 237 -17.43 -2.53 -3.68
CA SER A 237 -18.09 -1.75 -2.64
C SER A 237 -18.77 -0.49 -3.19
N VAL A 238 -18.25 0.06 -4.30
CA VAL A 238 -18.81 1.23 -4.99
C VAL A 238 -19.84 0.82 -6.04
N ASN A 239 -19.52 -0.20 -6.83
CA ASN A 239 -20.38 -0.73 -7.88
C ASN A 239 -20.35 -2.28 -7.85
N PRO A 240 -21.36 -2.94 -7.26
CA PRO A 240 -21.39 -4.40 -7.18
C PRO A 240 -21.36 -5.13 -8.54
N ASN A 241 -21.75 -4.44 -9.61
CA ASN A 241 -21.79 -4.98 -10.97
C ASN A 241 -20.53 -4.68 -11.80
N ILE A 242 -19.53 -3.99 -11.22
CA ILE A 242 -18.31 -3.67 -11.94
C ILE A 242 -17.56 -4.95 -12.31
N LYS A 243 -17.09 -5.03 -13.55
CA LYS A 243 -16.27 -6.13 -14.00
C LYS A 243 -14.80 -5.85 -13.69
N VAL A 244 -14.22 -6.60 -12.77
CA VAL A 244 -12.77 -6.55 -12.48
C VAL A 244 -12.10 -7.73 -13.15
N ILE A 245 -11.12 -7.46 -14.01
CA ILE A 245 -10.35 -8.49 -14.71
C ILE A 245 -8.92 -8.43 -14.19
N SER A 246 -8.44 -9.50 -13.60
CA SER A 246 -7.06 -9.61 -13.11
C SER A 246 -6.24 -10.58 -13.96
N SER A 247 -4.95 -10.29 -14.08
CA SER A 247 -3.98 -11.13 -14.78
C SER A 247 -2.59 -10.95 -14.18
N TYR A 248 -1.66 -11.81 -14.55
CA TYR A 248 -0.26 -11.74 -14.13
C TYR A 248 0.63 -11.86 -15.36
N VAL A 249 1.74 -11.09 -15.38
CA VAL A 249 2.68 -11.09 -16.52
C VAL A 249 3.30 -12.47 -16.69
N THR A 250 3.62 -13.12 -15.58
CA THR A 250 4.23 -14.46 -15.57
C THR A 250 3.73 -15.29 -14.38
N ASN A 251 4.10 -16.56 -14.35
CA ASN A 251 3.89 -17.48 -13.24
C ASN A 251 5.20 -18.00 -12.64
N ASP A 252 6.29 -17.29 -12.85
CA ASP A 252 7.63 -17.58 -12.33
C ASP A 252 8.28 -16.34 -11.70
N PHE A 253 9.52 -16.45 -11.25
CA PHE A 253 10.33 -15.35 -10.69
C PHE A 253 11.34 -14.80 -11.70
N SER A 254 11.02 -14.81 -12.98
CA SER A 254 11.87 -14.23 -14.02
C SER A 254 11.87 -12.69 -13.98
N ASN A 255 12.82 -12.08 -14.66
CA ASN A 255 12.88 -10.62 -14.83
C ASN A 255 11.60 -10.03 -15.45
N ALA A 256 10.86 -10.81 -16.24
CA ALA A 256 9.60 -10.38 -16.83
C ALA A 256 8.58 -9.93 -15.77
N ALA A 257 8.61 -10.54 -14.56
CA ALA A 257 7.69 -10.20 -13.47
C ALA A 257 7.83 -8.74 -13.03
N PHE A 258 9.08 -8.27 -12.79
CA PHE A 258 9.30 -6.99 -12.10
C PHE A 258 10.37 -6.09 -12.71
N ASN A 259 11.09 -6.53 -13.76
CA ASN A 259 12.22 -5.78 -14.34
C ASN A 259 12.25 -5.74 -15.88
N ASP A 260 11.09 -5.81 -16.53
CA ASP A 260 10.94 -5.72 -17.99
C ASP A 260 9.86 -4.72 -18.40
N PRO A 261 10.15 -3.40 -18.39
CA PRO A 261 9.15 -2.40 -18.77
C PRO A 261 8.71 -2.49 -20.24
N VAL A 262 9.56 -3.01 -21.14
CA VAL A 262 9.20 -3.20 -22.55
C VAL A 262 8.17 -4.31 -22.71
N GLY A 263 8.44 -5.45 -22.08
CA GLY A 263 7.49 -6.57 -22.00
C GLY A 263 6.20 -6.17 -21.29
N GLY A 264 6.31 -5.43 -20.17
CA GLY A 264 5.17 -4.89 -19.45
C GLY A 264 4.26 -4.01 -20.30
N LYS A 265 4.85 -3.11 -21.13
CA LYS A 265 4.08 -2.28 -22.06
C LYS A 265 3.33 -3.13 -23.09
N LYS A 266 4.01 -4.10 -23.70
CA LYS A 266 3.39 -5.01 -24.67
C LYS A 266 2.25 -5.83 -24.03
N TYR A 267 2.48 -6.33 -22.83
CA TYR A 267 1.47 -7.09 -22.08
C TYR A 267 0.25 -6.21 -21.77
N GLY A 268 0.47 -4.99 -21.26
CA GLY A 268 -0.59 -4.01 -20.99
C GLY A 268 -1.40 -3.66 -22.22
N GLN A 269 -0.75 -3.42 -23.37
CA GLN A 269 -1.43 -3.16 -24.65
C GLN A 269 -2.33 -4.33 -25.08
N THR A 270 -1.84 -5.56 -24.97
CA THR A 270 -2.61 -6.77 -25.28
C THR A 270 -3.81 -6.90 -24.32
N PHE A 271 -3.58 -6.71 -23.02
CA PHE A 271 -4.62 -6.77 -22.01
C PHE A 271 -5.73 -5.73 -22.27
N ILE A 272 -5.35 -4.48 -22.57
CA ILE A 272 -6.29 -3.38 -22.87
C ILE A 272 -7.12 -3.70 -24.12
N THR A 273 -6.47 -4.15 -25.19
CA THR A 273 -7.15 -4.46 -26.45
C THR A 273 -8.17 -5.59 -26.28
N THR A 274 -7.81 -6.62 -25.50
CA THR A 274 -8.64 -7.81 -25.29
C THR A 274 -9.80 -7.55 -24.33
N ASN A 275 -9.53 -6.87 -23.23
CA ASN A 275 -10.47 -6.75 -22.11
C ASN A 275 -11.20 -5.41 -22.06
N LYS A 276 -10.69 -4.39 -22.74
CA LYS A 276 -11.26 -3.03 -22.85
C LYS A 276 -11.55 -2.36 -21.51
N PRO A 277 -10.64 -2.41 -20.52
CA PRO A 277 -10.81 -1.67 -19.28
C PRO A 277 -10.66 -0.17 -19.56
N ASP A 278 -11.27 0.68 -18.75
CA ASP A 278 -11.05 2.13 -18.77
C ASP A 278 -10.20 2.64 -17.58
N VAL A 279 -9.91 1.77 -16.62
CA VAL A 279 -8.92 1.97 -15.56
C VAL A 279 -8.06 0.71 -15.44
N LEU A 280 -6.74 0.86 -15.33
CA LEU A 280 -5.79 -0.26 -15.24
C LEU A 280 -4.84 -0.07 -14.06
N PHE A 281 -4.94 -0.96 -13.08
CA PHE A 281 -4.04 -1.03 -11.94
C PHE A 281 -2.85 -1.95 -12.25
N GLN A 282 -1.63 -1.48 -12.04
CA GLN A 282 -0.42 -2.26 -12.18
C GLN A 282 0.18 -2.62 -10.80
N VAL A 283 0.66 -3.84 -10.64
CA VAL A 283 1.33 -4.35 -9.44
C VAL A 283 2.53 -5.20 -9.86
N ALA A 284 3.47 -4.58 -10.57
CA ALA A 284 4.55 -5.29 -11.27
C ALA A 284 5.91 -4.54 -11.27
N GLY A 285 6.19 -3.72 -10.25
CA GLY A 285 7.47 -3.03 -10.10
C GLY A 285 7.86 -2.25 -11.38
N LYS A 286 9.11 -2.39 -11.84
CA LYS A 286 9.60 -1.71 -13.06
C LYS A 286 8.87 -2.18 -14.33
N THR A 287 8.44 -3.45 -14.41
CA THR A 287 7.57 -3.96 -15.49
C THR A 287 6.25 -3.19 -15.52
N GLY A 288 5.73 -2.82 -14.35
CA GLY A 288 4.53 -2.01 -14.17
C GLY A 288 4.63 -0.59 -14.75
N ASN A 289 5.82 0.00 -14.80
CA ASN A 289 6.01 1.30 -15.48
C ASN A 289 5.62 1.20 -16.97
N GLY A 290 5.96 0.09 -17.62
CA GLY A 290 5.52 -0.19 -18.98
C GLY A 290 4.01 -0.40 -19.10
N ILE A 291 3.37 -1.00 -18.09
CA ILE A 291 1.91 -1.17 -18.05
C ILE A 291 1.22 0.20 -17.93
N LEU A 292 1.76 1.12 -17.11
CA LEU A 292 1.28 2.50 -17.02
C LEU A 292 1.44 3.23 -18.37
N ASP A 293 2.59 3.04 -19.06
CA ASP A 293 2.78 3.59 -20.42
C ASP A 293 1.74 3.06 -21.41
N ALA A 294 1.34 1.79 -21.28
CA ALA A 294 0.31 1.22 -22.13
C ALA A 294 -1.07 1.85 -21.85
N ALA A 295 -1.41 2.07 -20.58
CA ALA A 295 -2.65 2.74 -20.18
C ALA A 295 -2.69 4.18 -20.72
N CYS A 296 -1.62 4.95 -20.52
CA CYS A 296 -1.49 6.32 -21.03
C CYS A 296 -1.59 6.37 -22.56
N GLY A 297 -0.93 5.46 -23.26
CA GLY A 297 -0.95 5.38 -24.72
C GLY A 297 -2.31 5.01 -25.30
N ALA A 298 -3.13 4.29 -24.53
CA ALA A 298 -4.50 3.92 -24.88
C ALA A 298 -5.54 4.98 -24.48
N GLY A 299 -5.14 6.06 -23.79
CA GLY A 299 -6.04 7.11 -23.32
C GLY A 299 -6.97 6.66 -22.18
N ILE A 300 -6.58 5.64 -21.43
CA ILE A 300 -7.28 5.18 -20.22
C ILE A 300 -6.51 5.57 -18.95
N TYR A 301 -7.17 5.48 -17.79
CA TYR A 301 -6.49 5.79 -16.54
C TYR A 301 -5.61 4.64 -16.07
N GLY A 302 -4.44 4.99 -15.53
CA GLY A 302 -3.56 4.09 -14.80
C GLY A 302 -3.68 4.26 -13.28
N ILE A 303 -3.40 3.22 -12.54
CA ILE A 303 -3.18 3.27 -11.08
C ILE A 303 -1.80 2.68 -10.80
N GLY A 304 -0.99 3.45 -10.06
CA GLY A 304 0.34 3.06 -9.62
C GLY A 304 0.33 2.19 -8.37
N VAL A 305 1.50 1.71 -7.96
CA VAL A 305 1.69 0.84 -6.79
C VAL A 305 2.88 1.25 -5.95
N ASP A 306 2.87 0.89 -4.68
CA ASP A 306 3.90 1.04 -3.65
C ASP A 306 4.24 2.49 -3.28
N VAL A 307 4.34 3.37 -4.25
CA VAL A 307 4.72 4.79 -4.08
C VAL A 307 3.88 5.68 -4.97
N ASP A 308 3.94 6.98 -4.74
CA ASP A 308 3.31 7.97 -5.63
C ASP A 308 3.99 7.96 -7.01
N GLN A 309 3.43 7.16 -7.93
CA GLN A 309 4.00 7.01 -9.28
C GLN A 309 3.71 8.17 -10.21
N ALA A 310 2.81 9.08 -9.88
CA ALA A 310 2.73 10.35 -10.61
C ALA A 310 4.01 11.19 -10.42
N LEU A 311 4.64 11.10 -9.25
CA LEU A 311 5.90 11.79 -8.95
C LEU A 311 7.13 10.95 -9.30
N SER A 312 7.15 9.66 -8.95
CA SER A 312 8.33 8.81 -9.16
C SER A 312 8.51 8.36 -10.61
N TYR A 313 7.41 8.31 -11.39
CA TYR A 313 7.41 7.98 -12.82
C TYR A 313 6.62 9.01 -13.65
N PRO A 314 7.16 10.24 -13.82
CA PRO A 314 6.43 11.37 -14.43
C PRO A 314 5.94 11.12 -15.86
N ASN A 315 6.52 10.15 -16.60
CA ASN A 315 6.08 9.80 -17.94
C ASN A 315 4.59 9.40 -17.99
N ALA A 316 4.07 8.82 -16.90
CA ALA A 316 2.70 8.39 -16.78
C ALA A 316 1.83 9.33 -15.91
N ALA A 317 2.37 10.43 -15.36
CA ALA A 317 1.66 11.30 -14.42
C ALA A 317 0.29 11.77 -14.94
N LYS A 318 0.23 12.18 -16.23
CA LYS A 318 -0.98 12.69 -16.87
C LYS A 318 -2.15 11.69 -16.97
N CYS A 319 -1.90 10.40 -16.75
CA CYS A 319 -2.93 9.35 -16.78
C CYS A 319 -3.00 8.57 -15.46
N THR A 320 -2.09 8.81 -14.52
CA THR A 320 -2.08 8.14 -13.23
C THR A 320 -3.11 8.79 -12.30
N LEU A 321 -4.20 8.07 -12.08
CA LEU A 321 -5.33 8.55 -11.27
C LEU A 321 -5.01 8.62 -9.79
N THR A 322 -4.23 7.67 -9.30
CA THR A 322 -3.69 7.54 -7.94
C THR A 322 -2.67 6.41 -7.94
N SER A 323 -2.00 6.17 -6.81
CA SER A 323 -1.20 4.98 -6.56
C SER A 323 -1.64 4.32 -5.26
N ALA A 324 -1.70 2.98 -5.22
CA ALA A 324 -1.91 2.23 -3.99
C ALA A 324 -0.57 2.12 -3.25
N GLU A 325 -0.40 2.85 -2.16
CA GLU A 325 0.90 3.07 -1.53
C GLU A 325 1.20 2.10 -0.39
N LYS A 326 2.48 1.71 -0.30
CA LYS A 326 3.18 1.23 0.89
C LYS A 326 4.10 2.34 1.37
N HIS A 327 4.05 2.71 2.63
CA HIS A 327 4.93 3.73 3.16
C HIS A 327 6.31 3.14 3.53
N LEU A 328 7.03 2.61 2.52
CA LEU A 328 8.30 1.89 2.63
C LEU A 328 9.36 2.66 3.42
N GLN A 329 9.46 3.97 3.19
CA GLN A 329 10.44 4.83 3.87
C GLN A 329 10.10 4.99 5.36
N ILE A 330 8.82 5.09 5.71
CA ILE A 330 8.37 5.16 7.11
C ILE A 330 8.66 3.84 7.82
N ALA A 331 8.32 2.72 7.20
CA ALA A 331 8.50 1.41 7.78
C ALA A 331 9.97 1.08 8.06
N THR A 332 10.83 1.22 7.04
CA THR A 332 12.28 0.98 7.17
C THR A 332 12.93 1.97 8.14
N GLY A 333 12.53 3.24 8.08
CA GLY A 333 12.99 4.29 8.98
C GLY A 333 12.68 3.98 10.45
N THR A 334 11.44 3.60 10.74
CA THR A 334 10.98 3.25 12.09
C THR A 334 11.81 2.11 12.69
N VAL A 335 12.05 1.05 11.92
CA VAL A 335 12.79 -0.13 12.40
C VAL A 335 14.27 0.21 12.64
N ILE A 336 14.94 0.87 11.69
CA ILE A 336 16.37 1.18 11.82
C ILE A 336 16.62 2.17 12.97
N GLN A 337 15.79 3.21 13.10
CA GLN A 337 15.89 4.17 14.19
C GLN A 337 15.60 3.51 15.55
N GLY A 338 14.64 2.59 15.61
CA GLY A 338 14.37 1.79 16.81
C GLY A 338 15.57 0.93 17.23
N ILE A 339 16.25 0.30 16.27
CA ILE A 339 17.48 -0.48 16.54
C ILE A 339 18.59 0.45 17.06
N ALA A 340 18.80 1.59 16.41
CA ALA A 340 19.81 2.57 16.82
C ALA A 340 19.55 3.14 18.24
N ALA A 341 18.30 3.28 18.64
CA ALA A 341 17.89 3.72 19.96
C ALA A 341 17.95 2.60 21.03
N GLY A 342 18.38 1.39 20.68
CA GLY A 342 18.39 0.23 21.59
C GLY A 342 17.00 -0.35 21.90
N ALA A 343 15.96 0.11 21.17
CA ALA A 343 14.58 -0.36 21.30
C ALA A 343 14.20 -1.42 20.26
N GLY A 344 15.16 -1.89 19.45
CA GLY A 344 14.96 -2.91 18.43
C GLY A 344 14.40 -4.22 19.01
N LYS A 345 13.40 -4.78 18.35
CA LYS A 345 12.81 -6.09 18.69
C LYS A 345 12.61 -6.87 17.41
N GLY A 346 13.00 -8.15 17.42
CA GLY A 346 12.68 -9.07 16.33
C GLY A 346 11.20 -9.44 16.33
N GLY A 347 10.78 -10.06 15.25
CA GLY A 347 9.41 -10.50 15.04
C GLY A 347 8.75 -9.82 13.84
N ASP A 348 7.50 -10.17 13.60
CA ASP A 348 6.72 -9.66 12.47
C ASP A 348 6.07 -8.31 12.81
N LEU A 349 6.40 -7.29 12.03
CA LEU A 349 5.77 -5.98 12.08
C LEU A 349 4.84 -5.83 10.87
N LEU A 350 3.60 -5.52 11.15
CA LEU A 350 2.59 -5.27 10.13
C LEU A 350 2.31 -3.77 10.03
N PHE A 351 2.55 -3.23 8.85
CA PHE A 351 2.26 -1.84 8.50
C PHE A 351 0.93 -1.78 7.73
N ASP A 352 -0.04 -1.15 8.33
CA ASP A 352 -1.44 -1.07 7.90
C ASP A 352 -1.98 0.36 8.00
N ALA A 353 -3.28 0.53 7.82
CA ALA A 353 -3.96 1.82 8.00
C ALA A 353 -3.77 2.39 9.41
N LYS A 354 -3.77 1.55 10.44
CA LYS A 354 -3.64 1.97 11.84
C LYS A 354 -2.25 2.50 12.15
N THR A 355 -1.22 1.93 11.53
CA THR A 355 0.18 2.34 11.69
C THR A 355 0.62 3.40 10.68
N ASN A 356 -0.31 3.92 9.85
CA ASN A 356 0.01 4.77 8.71
C ASN A 356 1.03 4.10 7.75
N GLY A 357 0.90 2.78 7.58
CA GLY A 357 1.81 2.00 6.74
C GLY A 357 1.37 1.88 5.28
N ILE A 358 0.12 2.23 5.00
CA ILE A 358 -0.48 2.17 3.66
C ILE A 358 -1.34 3.40 3.38
N GLY A 359 -1.62 3.64 2.11
CA GLY A 359 -2.51 4.71 1.69
C GLY A 359 -2.78 4.71 0.19
N VAL A 360 -3.24 5.85 -0.30
CA VAL A 360 -3.31 6.17 -1.73
C VAL A 360 -2.76 7.56 -1.97
N SER A 361 -2.07 7.73 -3.10
CA SER A 361 -1.50 9.03 -3.48
C SER A 361 -2.59 10.03 -3.92
N PRO A 362 -2.30 11.34 -3.87
CA PRO A 362 -3.14 12.36 -4.50
C PRO A 362 -3.29 12.10 -6.03
N GLY A 363 -4.34 12.67 -6.60
CA GLY A 363 -4.58 12.57 -8.05
C GLY A 363 -3.73 13.50 -8.93
N HIS A 364 -2.94 14.39 -8.35
CA HIS A 364 -2.06 15.34 -9.07
C HIS A 364 -2.75 16.02 -10.25
N ASP A 365 -2.29 15.78 -11.49
CA ASP A 365 -2.89 16.34 -12.74
C ASP A 365 -4.36 15.93 -12.91
N LEU A 366 -4.77 14.83 -12.30
CA LEU A 366 -6.13 14.28 -12.34
C LEU A 366 -6.91 14.52 -11.03
N ALA A 367 -6.43 15.39 -10.14
CA ALA A 367 -7.07 15.66 -8.84
C ALA A 367 -8.56 16.01 -8.94
N ALA A 368 -8.98 16.69 -10.02
CA ALA A 368 -10.39 17.02 -10.25
C ALA A 368 -11.30 15.78 -10.42
N LEU A 369 -10.74 14.63 -10.76
CA LEU A 369 -11.46 13.35 -10.88
C LEU A 369 -11.70 12.68 -9.52
N ILE A 370 -10.91 13.04 -8.50
CA ILE A 370 -11.12 12.59 -7.12
C ILE A 370 -12.00 13.63 -6.43
N THR A 371 -13.29 13.62 -6.76
CA THR A 371 -14.25 14.57 -6.21
C THR A 371 -14.36 14.45 -4.69
N PRO A 372 -14.87 15.48 -3.98
CA PRO A 372 -15.10 15.39 -2.53
C PRO A 372 -15.95 14.19 -2.11
N ALA A 373 -16.90 13.77 -2.95
CA ALA A 373 -17.71 12.58 -2.70
C ALA A 373 -16.92 11.26 -2.80
N ILE A 374 -15.95 11.19 -3.70
CA ILE A 374 -15.04 10.04 -3.83
C ILE A 374 -14.06 10.04 -2.66
N GLN A 375 -13.47 11.21 -2.35
CA GLN A 375 -12.55 11.34 -1.21
C GLN A 375 -13.25 10.92 0.10
N ALA A 376 -14.48 11.35 0.34
CA ALA A 376 -15.23 10.95 1.53
C ALA A 376 -15.42 9.42 1.64
N LYS A 377 -15.59 8.70 0.52
CA LYS A 377 -15.65 7.23 0.54
C LYS A 377 -14.30 6.61 0.91
N VAL A 378 -13.19 7.15 0.36
CA VAL A 378 -11.82 6.73 0.68
C VAL A 378 -11.54 6.95 2.16
N ASP A 379 -11.84 8.14 2.69
CA ASP A 379 -11.61 8.50 4.09
C ASP A 379 -12.44 7.63 5.05
N ALA A 380 -13.71 7.37 4.71
CA ALA A 380 -14.57 6.49 5.49
C ALA A 380 -14.05 5.04 5.52
N ALA A 381 -13.58 4.52 4.38
CA ALA A 381 -12.98 3.19 4.31
C ALA A 381 -11.68 3.13 5.13
N LEU A 382 -10.80 4.13 5.00
CA LEU A 382 -9.57 4.22 5.77
C LEU A 382 -9.85 4.26 7.28
N ALA A 383 -10.79 5.09 7.73
CA ALA A 383 -11.20 5.16 9.13
C ALA A 383 -11.76 3.81 9.65
N ALA A 384 -12.54 3.11 8.81
CA ALA A 384 -13.09 1.80 9.15
C ALA A 384 -11.98 0.71 9.22
N MET A 385 -10.94 0.79 8.40
CA MET A 385 -9.76 -0.07 8.50
C MET A 385 -8.98 0.18 9.80
N VAL A 386 -8.75 1.45 10.15
CA VAL A 386 -8.06 1.85 11.40
C VAL A 386 -8.76 1.28 12.63
N THR A 387 -10.09 1.25 12.65
CA THR A 387 -10.89 0.71 13.76
C THR A 387 -11.07 -0.81 13.69
N GLY A 388 -10.70 -1.46 12.58
CA GLY A 388 -10.96 -2.89 12.33
C GLY A 388 -12.41 -3.19 11.94
N ALA A 389 -13.25 -2.18 11.72
CA ALA A 389 -14.64 -2.36 11.29
C ALA A 389 -14.75 -2.81 9.82
N LEU A 390 -13.73 -2.53 9.01
CA LEU A 390 -13.62 -2.98 7.62
C LEU A 390 -12.45 -3.97 7.48
N VAL A 391 -12.78 -5.20 7.08
CA VAL A 391 -11.81 -6.24 6.72
C VAL A 391 -11.75 -6.33 5.20
N THR A 392 -10.58 -6.05 4.65
CA THR A 392 -10.32 -5.99 3.19
C THR A 392 -9.67 -7.23 2.63
N CYS A 393 -9.27 -8.15 3.51
CA CYS A 393 -8.58 -9.38 3.18
C CYS A 393 -9.55 -10.55 3.22
N PRO A 394 -9.87 -11.21 2.10
CA PRO A 394 -10.72 -12.40 2.10
C PRO A 394 -10.02 -13.59 2.76
N ALA A 395 -10.73 -14.67 3.02
CA ALA A 395 -10.19 -15.87 3.67
C ALA A 395 -8.98 -16.50 2.95
N ASN A 396 -8.88 -16.29 1.63
CA ASN A 396 -7.73 -16.71 0.80
C ASN A 396 -6.74 -15.57 0.52
N CYS A 397 -6.66 -14.59 1.39
CA CYS A 397 -5.83 -13.40 1.22
C CYS A 397 -4.38 -13.73 0.87
N GLY A 398 -3.86 -13.13 -0.19
CA GLY A 398 -2.51 -13.39 -0.71
C GLY A 398 -2.32 -14.73 -1.42
N LYS A 399 -3.41 -15.48 -1.66
CA LYS A 399 -3.39 -16.74 -2.43
C LYS A 399 -4.38 -16.66 -3.59
N LEU A 400 -4.03 -17.25 -4.72
CA LEU A 400 -4.98 -17.44 -5.82
C LEU A 400 -6.05 -18.45 -5.43
N LYS A 401 -7.24 -18.29 -6.03
CA LYS A 401 -8.36 -19.25 -5.86
C LYS A 401 -8.10 -20.51 -6.66
#